data_0e1b5b05ee0fad062d908ae798975631
#
_entry.id   0e1b5b05ee0fad062d908ae798975631
#
_cell.length_a   1.000
_cell.length_b   1.000
_cell.length_c   1.000
_cell.angle_alpha   90.00
_cell.angle_beta   90.00
_cell.angle_gamma   90.00
#
_symmetry.space_group_name_H-M   'P 1'
#
loop_
_entity.id
_entity.type
_entity.pdbx_description
1 polymer ?
#
loop_
_entity_poly.entity_id
_entity_poly.type
_entity_poly.pdbx_seq_one_letter_code
_entity_poly.pdbx_strand_id
1 'polypeptide(L)'
;MPKDKDAISLLKSDHEEVKKLFRKIEAEEDQEAIFDKIKGALEVHATIEEEIFYPAVKKARSEEVKDEVREAYEEHKQVKALLAAIAEISPDDDSYALKIEELKEDVEHHVKEEEGEMFPDARKYLRGKLEDLGAQMQARKDELETNDVPESKNKPAPKRGGRSSNVISKEA
;
A
#
# COMPACT_ATOMS: atom_id res chain seq x y z
N MET A 1 3.47 -2.61 27.77
CA MET A 1 3.32 -1.64 26.67
C MET A 1 4.09 -2.17 25.48
N PRO A 2 3.49 -2.40 24.32
CA PRO A 2 4.28 -2.65 23.12
C PRO A 2 5.15 -1.40 22.96
N LYS A 3 6.46 -1.58 22.82
CA LYS A 3 7.35 -0.51 22.40
C LYS A 3 6.82 -0.03 21.06
N ASP A 4 6.44 1.24 20.98
CA ASP A 4 6.10 1.84 19.70
C ASP A 4 7.25 1.55 18.75
N LYS A 5 6.93 0.92 17.63
CA LYS A 5 7.96 0.57 16.64
C LYS A 5 8.55 1.87 16.12
N ASP A 6 9.86 2.03 16.18
CA ASP A 6 10.49 3.15 15.51
C ASP A 6 10.23 3.09 13.99
N ALA A 7 10.41 4.20 13.29
CA ALA A 7 10.12 4.31 11.87
C ALA A 7 10.76 3.18 11.03
N ILE A 8 12.02 2.86 11.30
CA ILE A 8 12.75 1.82 10.57
C ILE A 8 12.18 0.43 10.85
N SER A 9 11.82 0.15 12.11
CA SER A 9 11.21 -1.14 12.48
C SER A 9 9.83 -1.32 11.86
N LEU A 10 9.07 -0.24 11.71
CA LEU A 10 7.78 -0.24 11.02
C LEU A 10 7.97 -0.55 9.53
N LEU A 11 8.85 0.18 8.84
CA LEU A 11 9.13 -0.04 7.41
C LEU A 11 9.64 -1.45 7.12
N LYS A 12 10.57 -1.96 7.93
CA LYS A 12 11.03 -3.36 7.79
C LYS A 12 9.93 -4.39 7.98
N SER A 13 8.98 -4.12 8.88
CA SER A 13 7.81 -4.99 9.06
C SER A 13 6.94 -5.01 7.80
N ASP A 14 6.76 -3.87 7.14
CA ASP A 14 6.01 -3.76 5.89
C ASP A 14 6.73 -4.47 4.73
N HIS A 15 8.05 -4.33 4.63
CA HIS A 15 8.87 -5.08 3.65
C HIS A 15 8.67 -6.59 3.78
N GLU A 16 8.70 -7.12 5.01
CA GLU A 16 8.48 -8.56 5.25
C GLU A 16 7.04 -9.00 4.95
N GLU A 17 6.05 -8.13 5.15
CA GLU A 17 4.66 -8.40 4.77
C GLU A 17 4.52 -8.52 3.25
N VAL A 18 5.04 -7.57 2.50
CA VAL A 18 5.02 -7.58 1.03
C VAL A 18 5.77 -8.80 0.47
N LYS A 19 6.92 -9.15 1.03
CA LYS A 19 7.63 -10.39 0.68
C LYS A 19 6.77 -11.65 0.85
N LYS A 20 5.98 -11.72 1.92
CA LYS A 20 5.06 -12.85 2.14
C LYS A 20 3.95 -12.87 1.10
N LEU A 21 3.43 -11.70 0.72
CA LEU A 21 2.40 -11.59 -0.31
C LEU A 21 2.92 -12.03 -1.68
N PHE A 22 4.14 -11.66 -2.07
CA PHE A 22 4.76 -12.16 -3.31
C PHE A 22 4.93 -13.68 -3.33
N ARG A 23 5.34 -14.30 -2.22
CA ARG A 23 5.38 -15.76 -2.12
C ARG A 23 4.00 -16.41 -2.24
N LYS A 24 2.96 -15.74 -1.76
CA LYS A 24 1.58 -16.24 -1.88
C LYS A 24 1.04 -16.17 -3.29
N ILE A 25 1.25 -15.07 -4.01
CA ILE A 25 0.73 -14.91 -5.36
C ILE A 25 1.32 -15.93 -6.34
N GLU A 26 2.52 -16.43 -6.07
CA GLU A 26 3.16 -17.49 -6.85
C GLU A 26 2.56 -18.88 -6.58
N ALA A 27 1.92 -19.10 -5.44
CA ALA A 27 1.50 -20.39 -4.93
C ALA A 27 -0.02 -20.62 -4.90
N GLU A 28 -0.83 -19.56 -4.97
CA GLU A 28 -2.28 -19.63 -4.75
C GLU A 28 -3.08 -19.35 -6.02
N GLU A 29 -4.30 -19.89 -6.07
CA GLU A 29 -5.21 -19.76 -7.23
C GLU A 29 -5.85 -18.38 -7.34
N ASP A 30 -6.05 -17.66 -6.20
CA ASP A 30 -6.69 -16.32 -6.18
C ASP A 30 -5.64 -15.20 -6.31
N GLN A 31 -5.02 -15.15 -7.47
CA GLN A 31 -3.95 -14.18 -7.75
C GLN A 31 -4.44 -12.72 -7.74
N GLU A 32 -5.68 -12.48 -8.20
CA GLU A 32 -6.27 -11.13 -8.24
C GLU A 32 -6.42 -10.56 -6.82
N ALA A 33 -7.02 -11.31 -5.90
CA ALA A 33 -7.19 -10.88 -4.51
C ALA A 33 -5.85 -10.69 -3.78
N ILE A 34 -4.82 -11.48 -4.11
CA ILE A 34 -3.49 -11.30 -3.53
C ILE A 34 -2.80 -10.10 -4.14
N PHE A 35 -2.94 -9.86 -5.44
CA PHE A 35 -2.42 -8.66 -6.09
C PHE A 35 -3.02 -7.39 -5.50
N ASP A 36 -4.33 -7.34 -5.25
CA ASP A 36 -4.97 -6.20 -4.59
C ASP A 36 -4.37 -5.90 -3.22
N LYS A 37 -4.02 -6.95 -2.45
CA LYS A 37 -3.32 -6.78 -1.17
C LYS A 37 -1.89 -6.25 -1.34
N ILE A 38 -1.14 -6.75 -2.34
CA ILE A 38 0.20 -6.25 -2.68
C ILE A 38 0.11 -4.77 -3.04
N LYS A 39 -0.82 -4.42 -3.93
CA LYS A 39 -1.03 -3.04 -4.38
C LYS A 39 -1.34 -2.12 -3.21
N GLY A 40 -2.34 -2.45 -2.39
CA GLY A 40 -2.71 -1.64 -1.22
C GLY A 40 -1.56 -1.48 -0.23
N ALA A 41 -0.84 -2.56 0.07
CA ALA A 41 0.31 -2.52 0.98
C ALA A 41 1.43 -1.62 0.44
N LEU A 42 1.78 -1.72 -0.85
CA LEU A 42 2.82 -0.89 -1.46
C LEU A 42 2.40 0.58 -1.58
N GLU A 43 1.15 0.88 -1.90
CA GLU A 43 0.63 2.25 -1.97
C GLU A 43 0.65 2.94 -0.60
N VAL A 44 0.23 2.25 0.45
CA VAL A 44 0.27 2.76 1.83
C VAL A 44 1.72 2.97 2.28
N HIS A 45 2.58 1.99 2.07
CA HIS A 45 4.00 2.03 2.41
C HIS A 45 4.70 3.21 1.74
N ALA A 46 4.61 3.34 0.42
CA ALA A 46 5.18 4.46 -0.32
C ALA A 46 4.64 5.81 0.18
N THR A 47 3.36 5.89 0.53
CA THR A 47 2.76 7.14 1.02
C THR A 47 3.36 7.58 2.35
N ILE A 48 3.50 6.68 3.33
CA ILE A 48 4.09 7.04 4.63
C ILE A 48 5.57 7.41 4.54
N GLU A 49 6.29 6.83 3.59
CA GLU A 49 7.68 7.20 3.31
C GLU A 49 7.79 8.56 2.64
N GLU A 50 7.05 8.79 1.57
CA GLU A 50 7.07 10.03 0.79
C GLU A 50 6.57 11.24 1.60
N GLU A 51 5.57 11.05 2.46
CA GLU A 51 5.00 12.13 3.27
C GLU A 51 5.79 12.43 4.56
N ILE A 52 6.40 11.41 5.19
CA ILE A 52 6.94 11.52 6.55
C ILE A 52 8.42 11.16 6.61
N PHE A 53 8.80 9.95 6.17
CA PHE A 53 10.15 9.43 6.37
C PHE A 53 11.19 10.12 5.50
N TYR A 54 10.98 10.16 4.18
CA TYR A 54 11.93 10.78 3.25
C TYR A 54 12.14 12.28 3.49
N PRO A 55 11.11 13.09 3.79
CA PRO A 55 11.33 14.49 4.17
C PRO A 55 12.17 14.65 5.42
N ALA A 56 12.05 13.74 6.40
CA ALA A 56 12.85 13.77 7.62
C ALA A 56 14.32 13.39 7.32
N VAL A 57 14.54 12.34 6.53
CA VAL A 57 15.87 11.88 6.09
C VAL A 57 16.57 12.94 5.24
N LYS A 58 15.86 13.54 4.28
CA LYS A 58 16.37 14.61 3.39
C LYS A 58 16.84 15.87 4.14
N LYS A 59 16.30 16.13 5.33
CA LYS A 59 16.76 17.22 6.20
C LYS A 59 18.12 16.93 6.85
N ALA A 60 18.56 15.66 6.87
CA ALA A 60 19.92 15.31 7.18
C ALA A 60 20.84 15.91 6.11
N ARG A 61 21.96 16.53 6.50
CA ARG A 61 22.72 17.49 5.67
C ARG A 61 23.69 16.84 4.66
N SER A 62 23.69 15.54 4.46
CA SER A 62 24.55 14.86 3.50
C SER A 62 23.95 14.91 2.07
N GLU A 63 24.77 15.21 1.06
CA GLU A 63 24.32 15.15 -0.34
C GLU A 63 24.05 13.70 -0.78
N GLU A 64 24.84 12.73 -0.29
CA GLU A 64 24.61 11.30 -0.53
C GLU A 64 23.19 10.90 -0.17
N VAL A 65 22.76 11.21 1.05
CA VAL A 65 21.40 10.91 1.54
C VAL A 65 20.31 11.59 0.71
N LYS A 66 20.58 12.78 0.16
CA LYS A 66 19.62 13.43 -0.74
C LYS A 66 19.51 12.73 -2.09
N ASP A 67 20.59 12.16 -2.57
CA ASP A 67 20.61 11.39 -3.80
C ASP A 67 19.88 10.05 -3.61
N GLU A 68 20.13 9.34 -2.53
CA GLU A 68 19.38 8.13 -2.14
C GLU A 68 17.87 8.38 -2.07
N VAL A 69 17.45 9.46 -1.40
CA VAL A 69 16.02 9.84 -1.32
C VAL A 69 15.45 10.15 -2.70
N ARG A 70 16.20 10.83 -3.58
CA ARG A 70 15.74 11.11 -4.94
C ARG A 70 15.55 9.84 -5.75
N GLU A 71 16.47 8.90 -5.65
CA GLU A 71 16.40 7.59 -6.29
C GLU A 71 15.19 6.80 -5.81
N ALA A 72 14.97 6.72 -4.50
CA ALA A 72 13.81 6.08 -3.91
C ALA A 72 12.46 6.64 -4.42
N TYR A 73 12.35 7.96 -4.62
CA TYR A 73 11.15 8.56 -5.25
C TYR A 73 10.95 8.11 -6.70
N GLU A 74 12.02 7.98 -7.48
CA GLU A 74 11.91 7.50 -8.88
C GLU A 74 11.56 6.00 -8.93
N GLU A 75 12.09 5.20 -8.03
CA GLU A 75 11.72 3.79 -7.88
C GLU A 75 10.25 3.62 -7.49
N HIS A 76 9.75 4.37 -6.51
CA HIS A 76 8.34 4.39 -6.18
C HIS A 76 7.44 4.75 -7.36
N LYS A 77 7.86 5.69 -8.19
CA LYS A 77 7.13 6.07 -9.39
C LYS A 77 7.07 4.93 -10.42
N GLN A 78 8.17 4.19 -10.58
CA GLN A 78 8.21 3.01 -11.44
C GLN A 78 7.29 1.91 -10.90
N VAL A 79 7.37 1.60 -9.62
CA VAL A 79 6.50 0.63 -8.95
C VAL A 79 5.02 1.02 -9.10
N LYS A 80 4.65 2.28 -8.87
CA LYS A 80 3.27 2.78 -9.05
C LYS A 80 2.77 2.62 -10.49
N ALA A 81 3.63 2.90 -11.47
CA ALA A 81 3.29 2.71 -12.89
C ALA A 81 3.09 1.22 -13.23
N LEU A 82 3.94 0.36 -12.68
CA LEU A 82 3.85 -1.09 -12.90
C LEU A 82 2.60 -1.70 -12.23
N LEU A 83 2.26 -1.25 -11.01
CA LEU A 83 1.01 -1.63 -10.34
C LEU A 83 -0.22 -1.25 -11.16
N ALA A 84 -0.24 -0.05 -11.74
CA ALA A 84 -1.33 0.39 -12.61
C ALA A 84 -1.42 -0.46 -13.88
N ALA A 85 -0.27 -0.79 -14.49
CA ALA A 85 -0.23 -1.64 -15.68
C ALA A 85 -0.74 -3.07 -15.39
N ILE A 86 -0.33 -3.67 -14.28
CA ILE A 86 -0.77 -5.02 -13.88
C ILE A 86 -2.27 -5.06 -13.61
N ALA A 87 -2.84 -4.00 -13.01
CA ALA A 87 -4.28 -3.93 -12.73
C ALA A 87 -5.17 -4.00 -13.99
N GLU A 88 -4.62 -3.71 -15.17
CA GLU A 88 -5.33 -3.80 -16.46
C GLU A 88 -5.15 -5.17 -17.16
N ILE A 89 -4.34 -6.06 -16.59
CA ILE A 89 -4.04 -7.38 -17.18
C ILE A 89 -4.84 -8.45 -16.45
N SER A 90 -5.50 -9.34 -17.21
CA SER A 90 -6.16 -10.52 -16.62
C SER A 90 -5.12 -11.49 -16.03
N PRO A 91 -5.37 -12.09 -14.86
CA PRO A 91 -4.48 -13.11 -14.31
C PRO A 91 -4.27 -14.33 -15.25
N ASP A 92 -5.22 -14.58 -16.16
CA ASP A 92 -5.12 -15.66 -17.16
C ASP A 92 -4.23 -15.30 -18.38
N ASP A 93 -3.76 -14.04 -18.48
CA ASP A 93 -2.87 -13.60 -19.55
C ASP A 93 -1.43 -14.00 -19.25
N ASP A 94 -0.72 -14.54 -20.23
CA ASP A 94 0.69 -14.97 -20.08
C ASP A 94 1.60 -13.84 -19.61
N SER A 95 1.26 -12.59 -19.91
CA SER A 95 2.04 -11.41 -19.50
C SER A 95 1.86 -11.06 -18.00
N TYR A 96 0.80 -11.52 -17.34
CA TYR A 96 0.52 -11.22 -15.95
C TYR A 96 1.64 -11.70 -15.03
N ALA A 97 1.99 -12.99 -15.13
CA ALA A 97 3.05 -13.57 -14.32
C ALA A 97 4.42 -12.88 -14.52
N LEU A 98 4.73 -12.51 -15.77
CA LEU A 98 5.96 -11.78 -16.08
C LEU A 98 5.98 -10.38 -15.43
N LYS A 99 4.85 -9.69 -15.42
CA LYS A 99 4.74 -8.37 -14.79
C LYS A 99 4.74 -8.43 -13.27
N ILE A 100 4.21 -9.48 -12.67
CA ILE A 100 4.32 -9.75 -11.23
C ILE A 100 5.79 -9.99 -10.84
N GLU A 101 6.54 -10.75 -11.64
CA GLU A 101 7.97 -10.98 -11.38
C GLU A 101 8.78 -9.69 -11.52
N GLU A 102 8.53 -8.87 -12.56
CA GLU A 102 9.14 -7.55 -12.73
C GLU A 102 8.85 -6.65 -11.50
N LEU A 103 7.61 -6.60 -11.04
CA LEU A 103 7.23 -5.84 -9.83
C LEU A 103 7.98 -6.32 -8.60
N LYS A 104 8.09 -7.63 -8.42
CA LYS A 104 8.83 -8.23 -7.31
C LYS A 104 10.30 -7.85 -7.33
N GLU A 105 10.95 -7.94 -8.50
CA GLU A 105 12.36 -7.57 -8.66
C GLU A 105 12.59 -6.09 -8.34
N ASP A 106 11.74 -5.19 -8.84
CA ASP A 106 11.84 -3.75 -8.56
C ASP A 106 11.66 -3.45 -7.06
N VAL A 107 10.68 -4.09 -6.41
CA VAL A 107 10.46 -3.93 -4.96
C VAL A 107 11.61 -4.49 -4.13
N GLU A 108 12.14 -5.66 -4.49
CA GLU A 108 13.29 -6.27 -3.80
C GLU A 108 14.56 -5.42 -3.94
N HIS A 109 14.77 -4.81 -5.11
CA HIS A 109 15.88 -3.89 -5.34
C HIS A 109 15.78 -2.67 -4.45
N HIS A 110 14.64 -1.99 -4.46
CA HIS A 110 14.32 -0.84 -3.61
C HIS A 110 14.53 -1.14 -2.12
N VAL A 111 13.94 -2.22 -1.61
CA VAL A 111 14.09 -2.65 -0.22
C VAL A 111 15.56 -2.88 0.17
N LYS A 112 16.35 -3.47 -0.74
CA LYS A 112 17.76 -3.72 -0.51
C LYS A 112 18.57 -2.43 -0.37
N GLU A 113 18.28 -1.42 -1.17
CA GLU A 113 18.96 -0.12 -1.09
C GLU A 113 18.56 0.63 0.18
N GLU A 114 17.27 0.67 0.49
CA GLU A 114 16.81 1.29 1.74
C GLU A 114 17.41 0.64 2.99
N GLU A 115 17.33 -0.66 3.10
CA GLU A 115 17.82 -1.38 4.27
C GLU A 115 19.35 -1.39 4.35
N GLY A 116 20.03 -1.35 3.21
CA GLY A 116 21.49 -1.37 3.11
C GLY A 116 22.15 -0.01 3.30
N GLU A 117 21.53 1.06 2.86
CA GLU A 117 22.11 2.40 2.77
C GLU A 117 21.31 3.44 3.57
N MET A 118 20.07 3.69 3.19
CA MET A 118 19.25 4.76 3.78
C MET A 118 18.92 4.54 5.26
N PHE A 119 18.58 3.34 5.69
CA PHE A 119 18.24 3.07 7.09
C PHE A 119 19.42 3.19 8.05
N PRO A 120 20.64 2.74 7.70
CA PRO A 120 21.83 3.04 8.51
C PRO A 120 22.08 4.55 8.67
N ASP A 121 21.92 5.33 7.60
CA ASP A 121 22.06 6.77 7.63
C ASP A 121 20.94 7.45 8.43
N ALA A 122 19.71 7.02 8.27
CA ALA A 122 18.60 7.50 9.08
C ALA A 122 18.83 7.23 10.59
N ARG A 123 19.35 6.07 10.96
CA ARG A 123 19.72 5.77 12.36
C ARG A 123 20.78 6.72 12.89
N LYS A 124 21.73 7.10 12.05
CA LYS A 124 22.82 8.02 12.42
C LYS A 124 22.32 9.46 12.60
N TYR A 125 21.53 9.94 11.65
CA TYR A 125 21.15 11.37 11.59
C TYR A 125 19.83 11.68 12.30
N LEU A 126 18.93 10.71 12.47
CA LEU A 126 17.60 10.87 13.09
C LEU A 126 17.48 10.17 14.45
N ARG A 127 18.61 9.88 15.11
CA ARG A 127 18.72 9.04 16.31
C ARG A 127 17.69 9.31 17.41
N GLY A 128 17.35 10.58 17.66
CA GLY A 128 16.38 10.98 18.68
C GLY A 128 14.95 11.21 18.15
N LYS A 129 14.69 10.94 16.87
CA LYS A 129 13.42 11.25 16.21
C LYS A 129 12.71 10.01 15.62
N LEU A 130 13.38 8.87 15.58
CA LEU A 130 12.85 7.68 14.92
C LEU A 130 11.60 7.12 15.59
N GLU A 131 11.46 7.24 16.91
CA GLU A 131 10.25 6.83 17.65
C GLU A 131 9.06 7.76 17.32
N ASP A 132 9.28 9.08 17.33
CA ASP A 132 8.25 10.06 16.98
C ASP A 132 7.82 9.92 15.50
N LEU A 133 8.77 9.68 14.60
CA LEU A 133 8.48 9.42 13.19
C LEU A 133 7.70 8.12 13.02
N GLY A 134 8.05 7.07 13.74
CA GLY A 134 7.34 5.81 13.75
C GLY A 134 5.88 5.96 14.19
N ALA A 135 5.64 6.75 15.24
CA ALA A 135 4.29 7.06 15.71
C ALA A 135 3.47 7.84 14.66
N GLN A 136 4.06 8.84 14.00
CA GLN A 136 3.41 9.60 12.94
C GLN A 136 3.08 8.71 11.72
N MET A 137 4.04 7.88 11.32
CA MET A 137 3.87 6.95 10.19
C MET A 137 2.78 5.90 10.48
N GLN A 138 2.74 5.36 11.71
CA GLN A 138 1.70 4.41 12.10
C GLN A 138 0.32 5.06 12.07
N ALA A 139 0.18 6.28 12.63
CA ALA A 139 -1.09 7.01 12.61
C ALA A 139 -1.56 7.26 11.16
N ARG A 140 -0.64 7.64 10.28
CA ARG A 140 -0.96 7.85 8.86
C ARG A 140 -1.34 6.56 8.14
N LYS A 141 -0.65 5.46 8.44
CA LYS A 141 -0.97 4.12 7.92
C LYS A 141 -2.39 3.73 8.33
N ASP A 142 -2.75 3.87 9.60
CA ASP A 142 -4.07 3.55 10.11
C ASP A 142 -5.19 4.39 9.43
N GLU A 143 -4.93 5.66 9.14
CA GLU A 143 -5.85 6.52 8.37
C GLU A 143 -6.05 6.03 6.94
N LEU A 144 -4.97 5.66 6.26
CA LEU A 144 -5.02 5.18 4.87
C LEU A 144 -5.77 3.86 4.78
N GLU A 145 -5.47 2.91 5.66
CA GLU A 145 -6.13 1.60 5.71
C GLU A 145 -7.62 1.71 6.07
N THR A 146 -8.01 2.68 6.90
CA THR A 146 -9.43 2.92 7.25
C THR A 146 -10.21 3.49 6.08
N ASN A 147 -9.60 4.35 5.26
CA ASN A 147 -10.25 4.96 4.10
C ASN A 147 -10.38 4.00 2.91
N ASP A 148 -9.57 2.95 2.86
CA ASP A 148 -9.62 1.92 1.81
C ASP A 148 -10.67 0.83 2.07
N VAL A 149 -11.36 0.84 3.21
CA VAL A 149 -12.53 -0.04 3.42
C VAL A 149 -13.67 0.49 2.54
N PRO A 150 -14.08 -0.23 1.46
CA PRO A 150 -15.21 0.20 0.66
C PRO A 150 -16.43 0.27 1.58
N GLU A 151 -17.09 1.43 1.63
CA GLU A 151 -18.40 1.56 2.27
C GLU A 151 -19.28 0.41 1.77
N SER A 152 -19.52 -0.57 2.63
CA SER A 152 -20.45 -1.65 2.32
C SER A 152 -21.77 -0.96 2.00
N LYS A 153 -22.20 -1.10 0.74
CA LYS A 153 -23.43 -0.56 0.20
C LYS A 153 -24.61 -1.05 1.04
N ASN A 154 -24.86 -0.39 2.14
CA ASN A 154 -26.12 -0.52 2.88
C ASN A 154 -27.15 0.38 2.17
N LYS A 155 -27.50 0.00 0.94
CA LYS A 155 -28.61 0.60 0.23
C LYS A 155 -29.88 -0.01 0.82
N PRO A 156 -30.73 0.76 1.54
CA PRO A 156 -32.00 0.22 1.99
C PRO A 156 -32.83 -0.20 0.78
N ALA A 157 -33.34 -1.42 0.82
CA ALA A 157 -34.21 -1.97 -0.21
C ALA A 157 -35.43 -1.06 -0.42
N PRO A 158 -35.85 -0.79 -1.67
CA PRO A 158 -37.02 0.02 -1.93
C PRO A 158 -38.27 -0.71 -1.39
N LYS A 159 -38.99 -0.04 -0.50
CA LYS A 159 -40.29 -0.51 0.02
C LYS A 159 -41.22 -0.68 -1.18
N ARG A 160 -41.61 -1.91 -1.47
CA ARG A 160 -42.68 -2.21 -2.43
C ARG A 160 -43.96 -1.60 -1.90
N GLY A 161 -44.40 -0.52 -2.55
CA GLY A 161 -45.71 0.05 -2.34
C GLY A 161 -46.78 -0.94 -2.73
N GLY A 162 -47.65 -1.27 -1.77
CA GLY A 162 -48.80 -2.11 -2.01
C GLY A 162 -49.74 -1.44 -2.99
N ARG A 163 -50.05 -2.11 -4.06
CA ARG A 163 -51.17 -1.77 -4.93
C ARG A 163 -52.46 -2.17 -4.23
N SER A 164 -53.18 -1.16 -3.79
CA SER A 164 -54.60 -1.31 -3.42
C SER A 164 -55.41 -1.60 -4.67
N SER A 165 -56.04 -2.76 -4.70
CA SER A 165 -57.01 -3.14 -5.71
C SER A 165 -58.34 -2.43 -5.38
N ASN A 166 -58.69 -1.43 -6.16
CA ASN A 166 -60.03 -0.83 -6.08
C ASN A 166 -60.89 -1.49 -7.15
N VAL A 167 -61.72 -2.46 -6.74
CA VAL A 167 -62.74 -3.07 -7.54
C VAL A 167 -63.95 -2.15 -7.53
N ILE A 168 -64.23 -1.54 -8.65
CA ILE A 168 -65.48 -0.84 -8.87
C ILE A 168 -66.40 -1.76 -9.62
N SER A 169 -67.37 -2.27 -8.92
CA SER A 169 -68.58 -2.88 -9.51
C SER A 169 -69.38 -1.79 -10.18
N LYS A 170 -69.78 -2.02 -11.39
CA LYS A 170 -70.86 -1.23 -12.04
C LYS A 170 -71.83 -2.19 -12.68
N GLU A 171 -72.99 -2.24 -11.99
CA GLU A 171 -74.24 -2.78 -12.57
C GLU A 171 -74.78 -1.81 -13.63
N ALA A 172 -75.25 -2.40 -14.69
CA ALA A 172 -76.52 -2.17 -15.35
C ALA A 172 -76.64 -3.00 -16.60
#